data_a31fac0a4271bc0e0bf84c352a9c2aa9
#
_entry.id   a31fac0a4271bc0e0bf84c352a9c2aa9
#
_cell.length_a   1.000
_cell.length_b   1.000
_cell.length_c   1.000
_cell.angle_alpha   90.00
_cell.angle_beta   90.00
_cell.angle_gamma   90.00
#
_symmetry.space_group_name_H-M   'P 1'
#
loop_
_entity.id
_entity.type
_entity.pdbx_description
1 polymer ?
#
loop_
_entity_poly.entity_id
_entity_poly.type
_entity_poly.pdbx_seq_one_letter_code
_entity_poly.pdbx_strand_id
1 'polypeptide(L)'
;MGKGNVWVDLAGEGGVPLFKKFAMFDYGFVPAERTCRDAALFRRCRISSLRMDLFIGEPAAEFGSMVEETPEGLHYNWEKADRLVKVLEKNGVSPYFSWCYVPLPVQPEGGNFRSVPADWEKYREIMKDFAAHFKQMGSPLGYQEIYNEPVNPGAFFDGTPEDYHTLYEYGALGIRDGDPEALVGGPAEAFVLPPSECRDNASRFLDYIQRKELPMDFFSFHTYGFREKIYLERLRLMRSVLGRREYFNHVGIHVNEMNTVPPPWPYRKTILEQQALLPQILTVIEDFLEETDVELVHWAQMLDSGVDALGLTDHLGRLRPGYFAFELYARMPAGRVESSCDDRLGCMASADEQRFSAIVWNKSDEVVELSESISGIPDGFSQVDVCIVDSLFLDGLARDPGLRLRRYMSLPVSGGEVRLSGILLGISDVIYMEGNMPGPGKMTVNPGLRIGQILHYYPDRWKRCYADYDADSGCVFLGANGCGGKLTTVSLKIQGAGGRLKIVRNRISGKADLAVRMDYYTSEYVSAVRFGGIMEAKSSMEAESSMEEEPSREEFGRGTKRPADYLAEEAEDILDLERYAPAGWEGEGLLSFLAADASDDYREVIRLKAPVSRAFGSLLD
;
A
#
# COMPACT_ATOMS: atom_id res chain seq x y z
N MET A 1 -7.84 22.46 28.04
CA MET A 1 -8.84 21.71 27.26
C MET A 1 -9.66 22.72 26.48
N GLY A 2 -9.55 22.71 25.17
CA GLY A 2 -10.27 23.60 24.27
C GLY A 2 -11.53 22.93 23.73
N LYS A 3 -12.48 23.72 23.24
CA LYS A 3 -13.60 23.21 22.43
C LYS A 3 -13.24 23.33 20.97
N GLY A 4 -13.67 22.36 20.16
CA GLY A 4 -13.51 22.35 18.71
C GLY A 4 -14.82 21.97 18.05
N ASN A 5 -15.18 22.70 17.00
CA ASN A 5 -16.40 22.46 16.24
C ASN A 5 -16.06 21.98 14.83
N VAL A 6 -16.89 21.08 14.32
CA VAL A 6 -16.83 20.58 12.94
C VAL A 6 -18.23 20.66 12.34
N TRP A 7 -18.31 21.10 11.11
CA TRP A 7 -19.53 21.17 10.32
C TRP A 7 -19.32 20.46 8.97
N VAL A 8 -20.23 19.61 8.63
CA VAL A 8 -20.28 18.89 7.35
C VAL A 8 -21.65 19.11 6.73
N ASP A 9 -21.70 19.54 5.48
CA ASP A 9 -22.93 19.61 4.68
C ASP A 9 -22.83 18.67 3.49
N LEU A 10 -23.60 17.58 3.52
CA LEU A 10 -23.59 16.57 2.44
C LEU A 10 -24.25 17.07 1.15
N ALA A 11 -25.01 18.16 1.19
CA ALA A 11 -25.59 18.80 0.01
C ALA A 11 -24.65 19.84 -0.62
N GLY A 12 -23.61 20.25 0.08
CA GLY A 12 -22.61 21.23 -0.39
C GLY A 12 -21.51 20.58 -1.25
N GLU A 13 -21.03 21.30 -2.26
CA GLU A 13 -19.90 20.86 -3.08
C GLU A 13 -18.58 21.13 -2.36
N GLY A 14 -17.78 20.10 -2.16
CA GLY A 14 -16.53 20.13 -1.39
C GLY A 14 -15.25 20.33 -2.20
N GLY A 15 -15.33 20.63 -3.49
CA GLY A 15 -14.16 20.87 -4.34
C GLY A 15 -13.61 19.63 -5.03
N VAL A 16 -12.28 19.49 -5.11
CA VAL A 16 -11.62 18.43 -5.88
C VAL A 16 -11.96 17.04 -5.31
N PRO A 17 -12.36 16.07 -6.15
CA PRO A 17 -12.63 14.71 -5.69
C PRO A 17 -11.43 14.07 -5.00
N LEU A 18 -11.70 13.22 -4.01
CA LEU A 18 -10.69 12.40 -3.35
C LEU A 18 -10.12 11.37 -4.36
N PHE A 19 -8.94 10.85 -4.05
CA PHE A 19 -8.22 9.82 -4.79
C PHE A 19 -7.67 10.24 -6.17
N LYS A 20 -6.51 9.89 -6.43
CA LYS A 20 -5.60 9.85 -7.58
C LYS A 20 -4.23 10.42 -7.25
N LYS A 21 -4.16 11.41 -6.35
CA LYS A 21 -2.92 12.17 -6.08
C LYS A 21 -1.93 11.41 -5.21
N PHE A 22 -2.42 10.62 -4.25
CA PHE A 22 -1.55 9.94 -3.28
C PHE A 22 -1.08 8.58 -3.78
N ALA A 23 0.23 8.40 -3.69
CA ALA A 23 0.99 7.25 -4.14
C ALA A 23 1.99 6.85 -3.06
N MET A 24 2.78 5.80 -3.29
CA MET A 24 3.80 5.35 -2.35
C MET A 24 5.17 5.29 -3.01
N PHE A 25 6.18 5.40 -2.19
CA PHE A 25 7.57 5.15 -2.53
C PHE A 25 8.12 4.00 -1.68
N ASP A 26 8.87 3.10 -2.29
CA ASP A 26 9.64 2.08 -1.61
C ASP A 26 11.07 2.00 -2.19
N TYR A 27 12.04 1.72 -1.33
CA TYR A 27 13.44 1.56 -1.75
C TYR A 27 13.68 0.27 -2.55
N GLY A 28 14.60 0.30 -3.48
CA GLY A 28 15.07 -0.86 -4.23
C GLY A 28 15.78 -1.94 -3.40
N PHE A 29 16.02 -1.70 -2.12
CA PHE A 29 16.45 -2.72 -1.15
C PHE A 29 15.28 -3.45 -0.48
N VAL A 30 14.02 -3.01 -0.70
CA VAL A 30 12.85 -3.80 -0.32
C VAL A 30 12.75 -4.94 -1.34
N PRO A 31 12.83 -6.21 -0.90
CA PRO A 31 12.73 -7.32 -1.84
C PRO A 31 11.44 -7.23 -2.66
N ALA A 32 11.53 -7.35 -3.99
CA ALA A 32 10.37 -7.31 -4.89
C ALA A 32 9.28 -8.29 -4.45
N GLU A 33 9.69 -9.41 -3.91
CA GLU A 33 8.81 -10.41 -3.34
C GLU A 33 8.02 -9.92 -2.14
N ARG A 34 8.59 -9.04 -1.31
CA ARG A 34 7.87 -8.44 -0.20
C ARG A 34 6.81 -7.47 -0.71
N THR A 35 7.13 -6.66 -1.70
CA THR A 35 6.16 -5.77 -2.35
C THR A 35 5.04 -6.57 -3.00
N CYS A 36 5.36 -7.67 -3.69
CA CYS A 36 4.36 -8.58 -4.26
C CYS A 36 3.45 -9.19 -3.20
N ARG A 37 4.01 -9.61 -2.07
CA ARG A 37 3.27 -10.17 -0.94
C ARG A 37 2.30 -9.16 -0.34
N ASP A 38 2.78 -7.95 -0.11
CA ASP A 38 2.06 -6.92 0.62
C ASP A 38 1.23 -6.02 -0.31
N ALA A 39 1.12 -6.37 -1.60
CA ALA A 39 0.41 -5.59 -2.62
C ALA A 39 -1.07 -5.30 -2.28
N ALA A 40 -1.70 -6.15 -1.47
CA ALA A 40 -3.04 -5.89 -0.97
C ALA A 40 -3.13 -4.64 -0.08
N LEU A 41 -2.05 -4.27 0.61
CA LEU A 41 -2.01 -3.05 1.43
C LEU A 41 -2.11 -1.79 0.56
N PHE A 42 -1.42 -1.78 -0.58
CA PHE A 42 -1.52 -0.68 -1.55
C PHE A 42 -2.96 -0.52 -2.07
N ARG A 43 -3.60 -1.64 -2.43
CA ARG A 43 -4.99 -1.64 -2.90
C ARG A 43 -5.97 -1.18 -1.82
N ARG A 44 -5.80 -1.61 -0.56
CA ARG A 44 -6.64 -1.17 0.58
C ARG A 44 -6.54 0.33 0.81
N CYS A 45 -5.36 0.90 0.60
CA CYS A 45 -5.13 2.34 0.66
C CYS A 45 -5.45 3.06 -0.66
N ARG A 46 -5.98 2.38 -1.68
CA ARG A 46 -6.24 2.92 -3.03
C ARG A 46 -5.04 3.67 -3.61
N ILE A 47 -3.83 3.15 -3.37
CA ILE A 47 -2.62 3.74 -3.91
C ILE A 47 -2.61 3.57 -5.42
N SER A 48 -2.48 4.69 -6.12
CA SER A 48 -2.52 4.73 -7.59
C SER A 48 -1.21 4.33 -8.25
N SER A 49 -0.08 4.57 -7.57
CA SER A 49 1.26 4.37 -8.11
C SER A 49 2.26 3.99 -7.02
N LEU A 50 3.25 3.18 -7.37
CA LEU A 50 4.40 2.89 -6.53
C LEU A 50 5.67 3.33 -7.26
N ARG A 51 6.35 4.34 -6.70
CA ARG A 51 7.69 4.73 -7.12
C ARG A 51 8.72 3.82 -6.45
N MET A 52 9.66 3.34 -7.21
CA MET A 52 10.78 2.54 -6.71
C MET A 52 12.11 3.04 -7.25
N ASP A 53 13.05 3.27 -6.33
CA ASP A 53 14.46 3.40 -6.66
C ASP A 53 15.02 2.01 -6.94
N LEU A 54 15.45 1.74 -8.14
CA LEU A 54 15.84 0.39 -8.53
C LEU A 54 17.25 0.00 -8.09
N PHE A 55 18.12 0.97 -7.76
CA PHE A 55 19.52 0.74 -7.39
C PHE A 55 20.28 -0.09 -8.42
N ILE A 56 20.01 0.14 -9.70
CA ILE A 56 20.69 -0.52 -10.83
C ILE A 56 22.19 -0.22 -10.74
N GLY A 57 23.01 -1.26 -10.93
CA GLY A 57 24.46 -1.12 -10.83
C GLY A 57 25.04 -1.23 -9.40
N GLU A 58 24.20 -1.43 -8.38
CA GLU A 58 24.60 -1.81 -7.02
C GLU A 58 24.31 -3.30 -6.79
N PRO A 59 25.30 -4.20 -6.90
CA PRO A 59 25.05 -5.65 -6.89
C PRO A 59 24.34 -6.19 -5.64
N ALA A 60 24.38 -5.46 -4.52
CA ALA A 60 23.69 -5.83 -3.29
C ALA A 60 22.19 -5.49 -3.32
N ALA A 61 21.74 -4.67 -4.27
CA ALA A 61 20.34 -4.31 -4.42
C ALA A 61 19.55 -5.36 -5.21
N GLU A 62 18.23 -5.34 -5.05
CA GLU A 62 17.32 -6.31 -5.65
C GLU A 62 17.38 -6.34 -7.18
N PHE A 63 17.59 -5.19 -7.81
CA PHE A 63 17.69 -4.99 -9.26
C PHE A 63 19.09 -4.58 -9.71
N GLY A 64 20.09 -4.70 -8.83
CA GLY A 64 21.43 -4.19 -9.05
C GLY A 64 22.13 -4.78 -10.28
N SER A 65 21.94 -6.08 -10.53
CA SER A 65 22.44 -6.81 -11.69
C SER A 65 21.37 -7.06 -12.75
N MET A 66 20.42 -6.12 -12.93
CA MET A 66 19.37 -6.28 -13.93
C MET A 66 19.92 -6.24 -15.37
N VAL A 67 21.06 -5.59 -15.59
CA VAL A 67 21.78 -5.60 -16.86
C VAL A 67 23.27 -5.83 -16.63
N GLU A 68 23.85 -6.73 -17.42
CA GLU A 68 25.27 -7.09 -17.40
C GLU A 68 25.82 -7.11 -18.81
N GLU A 69 27.13 -6.88 -18.98
CA GLU A 69 27.83 -7.04 -20.26
C GLU A 69 28.46 -8.42 -20.35
N THR A 70 28.18 -9.13 -21.43
CA THR A 70 28.76 -10.42 -21.75
C THR A 70 29.53 -10.35 -23.06
N PRO A 71 30.34 -11.36 -23.43
CA PRO A 71 30.97 -11.39 -24.74
C PRO A 71 30.00 -11.33 -25.94
N GLU A 72 28.76 -11.69 -25.73
CA GLU A 72 27.68 -11.68 -26.72
C GLU A 72 26.92 -10.36 -26.76
N GLY A 73 27.20 -9.42 -25.85
CA GLY A 73 26.53 -8.13 -25.73
C GLY A 73 25.85 -7.92 -24.39
N LEU A 74 24.89 -7.00 -24.33
CA LEU A 74 24.11 -6.72 -23.14
C LEU A 74 23.16 -7.89 -22.83
N HIS A 75 23.19 -8.34 -21.61
CA HIS A 75 22.30 -9.38 -21.08
C HIS A 75 21.41 -8.80 -19.98
N TYR A 76 20.11 -9.07 -20.06
CA TYR A 76 19.11 -8.54 -19.12
C TYR A 76 18.46 -9.65 -18.32
N ASN A 77 18.30 -9.42 -17.03
CA ASN A 77 17.53 -10.27 -16.12
C ASN A 77 16.22 -9.58 -15.72
N TRP A 78 15.15 -9.90 -16.41
CA TRP A 78 13.84 -9.27 -16.25
C TRP A 78 12.95 -9.94 -15.18
N GLU A 79 13.27 -11.14 -14.74
CA GLU A 79 12.37 -12.02 -13.98
C GLU A 79 11.70 -11.30 -12.79
N LYS A 80 12.51 -10.63 -11.97
CA LYS A 80 12.00 -9.95 -10.76
C LYS A 80 11.17 -8.70 -11.11
N ALA A 81 11.63 -7.92 -12.07
CA ALA A 81 10.95 -6.71 -12.51
C ALA A 81 9.61 -7.03 -13.19
N ASP A 82 9.58 -8.01 -14.07
CA ASP A 82 8.36 -8.50 -14.74
C ASP A 82 7.30 -8.97 -13.73
N ARG A 83 7.75 -9.75 -12.75
CA ARG A 83 6.87 -10.24 -11.70
C ARG A 83 6.30 -9.10 -10.87
N LEU A 84 7.15 -8.14 -10.47
CA LEU A 84 6.73 -6.99 -9.70
C LEU A 84 5.69 -6.15 -10.46
N VAL A 85 5.98 -5.80 -11.72
CA VAL A 85 5.06 -5.02 -12.57
C VAL A 85 3.71 -5.71 -12.69
N LYS A 86 3.68 -7.01 -13.02
CA LYS A 86 2.42 -7.77 -13.14
C LYS A 86 1.61 -7.81 -11.84
N VAL A 87 2.28 -7.92 -10.69
CA VAL A 87 1.57 -7.93 -9.39
C VAL A 87 1.03 -6.55 -9.04
N LEU A 88 1.78 -5.49 -9.30
CA LEU A 88 1.31 -4.12 -9.10
C LEU A 88 0.08 -3.84 -9.97
N GLU A 89 0.13 -4.11 -11.27
CA GLU A 89 -0.99 -3.94 -12.20
C GLU A 89 -2.24 -4.74 -11.77
N LYS A 90 -2.07 -5.99 -11.36
CA LYS A 90 -3.16 -6.83 -10.85
C LYS A 90 -3.85 -6.21 -9.62
N ASN A 91 -3.13 -5.41 -8.85
CA ASN A 91 -3.67 -4.69 -7.69
C ASN A 91 -4.10 -3.25 -8.01
N GLY A 92 -4.08 -2.85 -9.27
CA GLY A 92 -4.47 -1.50 -9.69
C GLY A 92 -3.45 -0.42 -9.36
N VAL A 93 -2.18 -0.81 -9.15
CA VAL A 93 -1.06 0.08 -8.82
C VAL A 93 -0.18 0.25 -10.06
N SER A 94 0.00 1.47 -10.54
CA SER A 94 0.89 1.76 -11.66
C SER A 94 2.35 1.74 -11.22
N PRO A 95 3.24 0.99 -11.88
CA PRO A 95 4.66 1.07 -11.62
C PRO A 95 5.21 2.44 -12.03
N TYR A 96 5.99 3.05 -11.16
CA TYR A 96 6.74 4.28 -11.39
C TYR A 96 8.21 3.97 -11.07
N PHE A 97 9.03 3.78 -12.10
CA PHE A 97 10.42 3.43 -11.90
C PHE A 97 11.33 4.65 -11.97
N SER A 98 12.11 4.85 -10.90
CA SER A 98 13.29 5.70 -10.94
C SER A 98 14.46 4.85 -11.45
N TRP A 99 14.88 5.12 -12.67
CA TRP A 99 16.00 4.44 -13.33
C TRP A 99 17.32 4.92 -12.72
N CYS A 100 17.52 4.58 -11.47
CA CYS A 100 18.72 4.84 -10.71
C CYS A 100 19.32 3.50 -10.26
N TYR A 101 20.61 3.33 -10.28
CA TYR A 101 21.64 4.34 -10.57
C TYR A 101 22.33 4.01 -11.88
N VAL A 102 23.69 4.17 -11.94
CA VAL A 102 24.44 3.92 -13.18
C VAL A 102 24.63 2.42 -13.39
N PRO A 103 24.12 1.84 -14.50
CA PRO A 103 24.17 0.39 -14.77
C PRO A 103 25.61 -0.14 -14.86
N LEU A 104 25.84 -1.39 -14.42
CA LEU A 104 27.16 -2.03 -14.44
C LEU A 104 27.93 -1.90 -15.77
N PRO A 105 27.29 -2.12 -16.97
CA PRO A 105 28.02 -2.07 -18.23
C PRO A 105 28.59 -0.69 -18.61
N VAL A 106 28.15 0.38 -17.95
CA VAL A 106 28.59 1.75 -18.24
C VAL A 106 29.30 2.41 -17.06
N GLN A 107 29.55 1.67 -15.99
CA GLN A 107 30.42 2.17 -14.92
C GLN A 107 31.86 2.24 -15.39
N PRO A 108 32.62 3.30 -15.07
CA PRO A 108 34.04 3.36 -15.36
C PRO A 108 34.81 2.28 -14.58
N GLU A 109 35.99 1.90 -15.07
CA GLU A 109 36.85 0.96 -14.36
C GLU A 109 37.14 1.43 -12.92
N GLY A 110 36.88 0.59 -11.94
CA GLY A 110 36.98 0.93 -10.50
C GLY A 110 35.90 1.88 -9.99
N GLY A 111 34.89 2.19 -10.79
CA GLY A 111 33.73 2.99 -10.39
C GLY A 111 32.68 2.18 -9.61
N ASN A 112 31.54 2.80 -9.43
CA ASN A 112 30.41 2.21 -8.72
C ASN A 112 29.08 2.80 -9.29
N PHE A 113 27.95 2.41 -8.70
CA PHE A 113 26.63 2.86 -9.13
C PHE A 113 26.42 4.39 -9.13
N ARG A 114 27.24 5.15 -8.42
CA ARG A 114 27.17 6.64 -8.38
C ARG A 114 28.02 7.33 -9.42
N SER A 115 28.86 6.60 -10.13
CA SER A 115 29.81 7.16 -11.08
C SER A 115 29.09 7.81 -12.27
N VAL A 116 29.78 8.73 -12.94
CA VAL A 116 29.32 9.21 -14.25
C VAL A 116 29.48 8.09 -15.29
N PRO A 117 28.48 7.82 -16.15
CA PRO A 117 28.65 6.82 -17.21
C PRO A 117 29.88 7.01 -18.06
N ALA A 118 30.63 5.95 -18.26
CA ALA A 118 31.82 5.97 -19.13
C ALA A 118 31.46 5.94 -20.62
N ASP A 119 30.28 5.45 -20.97
CA ASP A 119 29.78 5.35 -22.35
C ASP A 119 28.31 5.80 -22.38
N TRP A 120 28.10 6.99 -22.92
CA TRP A 120 26.78 7.62 -22.98
C TRP A 120 25.86 6.96 -24.02
N GLU A 121 26.37 6.50 -25.15
CA GLU A 121 25.56 5.84 -26.17
C GLU A 121 25.09 4.46 -25.67
N LYS A 122 25.97 3.72 -25.02
CA LYS A 122 25.58 2.45 -24.36
C LYS A 122 24.56 2.70 -23.22
N TYR A 123 24.71 3.77 -22.44
CA TYR A 123 23.71 4.16 -21.43
C TYR A 123 22.34 4.40 -22.08
N ARG A 124 22.29 5.15 -23.19
CA ARG A 124 21.06 5.37 -23.95
C ARG A 124 20.46 4.07 -24.49
N GLU A 125 21.28 3.15 -24.99
CA GLU A 125 20.83 1.84 -25.45
C GLU A 125 20.17 1.05 -24.31
N ILE A 126 20.79 1.00 -23.12
CA ILE A 126 20.24 0.35 -21.95
C ILE A 126 18.88 0.96 -21.57
N MET A 127 18.77 2.28 -21.53
CA MET A 127 17.51 2.96 -21.19
C MET A 127 16.42 2.72 -22.22
N LYS A 128 16.79 2.63 -23.52
CA LYS A 128 15.89 2.22 -24.60
C LYS A 128 15.38 0.79 -24.39
N ASP A 129 16.27 -0.14 -24.08
CA ASP A 129 15.90 -1.54 -23.89
C ASP A 129 14.99 -1.72 -22.66
N PHE A 130 15.22 -0.96 -21.58
CA PHE A 130 14.35 -0.96 -20.41
C PHE A 130 12.91 -0.54 -20.76
N ALA A 131 12.74 0.56 -21.46
CA ALA A 131 11.42 1.03 -21.85
C ALA A 131 10.74 0.10 -22.88
N ALA A 132 11.50 -0.36 -23.89
CA ALA A 132 11.00 -1.26 -24.91
C ALA A 132 10.53 -2.61 -24.34
N HIS A 133 11.22 -3.14 -23.34
CA HIS A 133 10.86 -4.42 -22.71
C HIS A 133 9.46 -4.39 -22.12
N PHE A 134 9.14 -3.41 -21.24
CA PHE A 134 7.84 -3.32 -20.60
C PHE A 134 6.71 -2.99 -21.58
N LYS A 135 7.01 -2.18 -22.60
CA LYS A 135 6.06 -1.94 -23.70
C LYS A 135 5.74 -3.23 -24.46
N GLN A 136 6.76 -4.01 -24.83
CA GLN A 136 6.60 -5.29 -25.54
C GLN A 136 5.87 -6.34 -24.70
N MET A 137 6.08 -6.32 -23.38
CA MET A 137 5.37 -7.19 -22.43
C MET A 137 3.86 -6.86 -22.35
N GLY A 138 3.42 -5.70 -22.88
CA GLY A 138 2.05 -5.21 -22.78
C GLY A 138 1.72 -4.57 -21.43
N SER A 139 2.73 -4.22 -20.66
CA SER A 139 2.66 -3.58 -19.35
C SER A 139 3.54 -2.32 -19.33
N PRO A 140 3.22 -1.30 -20.15
CA PRO A 140 4.02 -0.08 -20.18
C PRO A 140 4.04 0.58 -18.81
N LEU A 141 5.21 1.09 -18.42
CA LEU A 141 5.36 1.80 -17.15
C LEU A 141 4.62 3.13 -17.19
N GLY A 142 3.99 3.50 -16.07
CA GLY A 142 3.25 4.76 -15.98
C GLY A 142 4.17 5.97 -16.11
N TYR A 143 5.11 6.10 -15.18
CA TYR A 143 6.12 7.17 -15.18
C TYR A 143 7.52 6.59 -15.09
N GLN A 144 8.46 7.20 -15.81
CA GLN A 144 9.85 6.78 -15.87
C GLN A 144 10.75 7.97 -15.50
N GLU A 145 11.35 7.90 -14.35
CA GLU A 145 12.19 8.96 -13.80
C GLU A 145 13.66 8.68 -14.09
N ILE A 146 14.38 9.72 -14.48
CA ILE A 146 15.81 9.63 -14.73
C ILE A 146 16.57 10.00 -13.46
N TYR A 147 17.07 8.97 -12.79
CA TYR A 147 17.91 9.05 -11.61
C TYR A 147 17.17 9.43 -10.30
N ASN A 148 17.93 9.43 -9.20
CA ASN A 148 17.46 9.83 -7.87
C ASN A 148 18.47 10.78 -7.21
N GLU A 149 18.03 11.95 -6.76
CA GLU A 149 18.80 12.92 -5.98
C GLU A 149 20.21 13.23 -6.55
N PRO A 150 20.36 13.60 -7.81
CA PRO A 150 21.67 13.74 -8.45
C PRO A 150 22.52 14.87 -7.87
N VAL A 151 21.90 15.83 -7.20
CA VAL A 151 22.61 16.97 -6.57
C VAL A 151 22.72 16.85 -5.06
N ASN A 152 22.47 15.65 -4.49
CA ASN A 152 22.70 15.34 -3.09
C ASN A 152 24.19 15.01 -2.86
N PRO A 153 25.00 15.92 -2.26
CA PRO A 153 26.45 15.80 -2.26
C PRO A 153 26.93 14.51 -1.57
N GLY A 154 27.69 13.70 -2.33
CA GLY A 154 28.31 12.48 -1.84
C GLY A 154 27.35 11.34 -1.51
N ALA A 155 26.05 11.47 -1.84
CA ALA A 155 25.07 10.43 -1.56
C ALA A 155 24.87 9.49 -2.75
N PHE A 156 24.41 10.00 -3.90
CA PHE A 156 23.91 9.15 -4.98
C PHE A 156 24.58 9.39 -6.33
N PHE A 157 25.25 10.52 -6.54
CA PHE A 157 25.94 10.84 -7.78
C PHE A 157 27.29 11.52 -7.51
N ASP A 158 28.34 11.01 -8.12
CA ASP A 158 29.72 11.54 -7.97
C ASP A 158 30.06 12.56 -9.07
N GLY A 159 29.14 12.79 -10.02
CA GLY A 159 29.27 13.80 -11.08
C GLY A 159 28.85 15.20 -10.65
N THR A 160 29.05 16.16 -11.56
CA THR A 160 28.58 17.53 -11.42
C THR A 160 27.08 17.65 -11.80
N PRO A 161 26.38 18.75 -11.47
CA PRO A 161 25.04 19.01 -11.99
C PRO A 161 24.97 18.97 -13.53
N GLU A 162 26.02 19.41 -14.22
CA GLU A 162 26.13 19.39 -15.68
C GLU A 162 26.28 17.96 -16.22
N ASP A 163 26.98 17.07 -15.50
CA ASP A 163 27.04 15.64 -15.84
C ASP A 163 25.65 15.00 -15.70
N TYR A 164 24.86 15.38 -14.67
CA TYR A 164 23.49 14.95 -14.56
C TYR A 164 22.61 15.45 -15.72
N HIS A 165 22.80 16.69 -16.17
CA HIS A 165 22.05 17.19 -17.34
C HIS A 165 22.31 16.30 -18.58
N THR A 166 23.56 15.87 -18.78
CA THR A 166 23.92 14.92 -19.84
C THR A 166 23.30 13.55 -19.60
N LEU A 167 23.34 13.06 -18.37
CA LEU A 167 22.71 11.78 -18.00
C LEU A 167 21.21 11.80 -18.29
N TYR A 168 20.52 12.89 -17.92
CA TYR A 168 19.10 13.06 -18.24
C TYR A 168 18.85 13.06 -19.75
N GLU A 169 19.65 13.79 -20.56
CA GLU A 169 19.53 13.83 -22.02
C GLU A 169 19.54 12.41 -22.59
N TYR A 170 20.62 11.66 -22.33
CA TYR A 170 20.76 10.31 -22.87
C TYR A 170 19.72 9.32 -22.33
N GLY A 171 19.37 9.43 -21.07
CA GLY A 171 18.33 8.60 -20.44
C GLY A 171 16.95 8.87 -21.01
N ALA A 172 16.53 10.13 -21.09
CA ALA A 172 15.22 10.53 -21.59
C ALA A 172 15.04 10.19 -23.08
N LEU A 173 16.06 10.45 -23.90
CA LEU A 173 16.05 10.08 -25.31
C LEU A 173 16.02 8.55 -25.47
N GLY A 174 16.79 7.80 -24.68
CA GLY A 174 16.76 6.34 -24.70
C GLY A 174 15.37 5.78 -24.39
N ILE A 175 14.74 6.26 -23.32
CA ILE A 175 13.37 5.82 -22.98
C ILE A 175 12.39 6.11 -24.11
N ARG A 176 12.42 7.31 -24.69
CA ARG A 176 11.54 7.67 -25.82
C ARG A 176 11.84 6.88 -27.09
N ASP A 177 13.09 6.46 -27.31
CA ASP A 177 13.44 5.54 -28.41
C ASP A 177 12.83 4.14 -28.21
N GLY A 178 12.73 3.68 -26.96
CA GLY A 178 12.14 2.39 -26.61
C GLY A 178 10.61 2.42 -26.52
N ASP A 179 10.07 3.48 -25.94
CA ASP A 179 8.65 3.76 -25.85
C ASP A 179 8.32 5.24 -26.09
N PRO A 180 7.89 5.61 -27.31
CA PRO A 180 7.55 6.99 -27.64
C PRO A 180 6.44 7.62 -26.80
N GLU A 181 5.61 6.81 -26.13
CA GLU A 181 4.50 7.26 -25.30
C GLU A 181 4.86 7.33 -23.80
N ALA A 182 6.07 6.90 -23.42
CA ALA A 182 6.52 6.91 -22.04
C ALA A 182 6.50 8.32 -21.44
N LEU A 183 6.00 8.48 -20.22
CA LEU A 183 6.07 9.72 -19.47
C LEU A 183 7.41 9.80 -18.74
N VAL A 184 8.25 10.77 -19.11
CA VAL A 184 9.64 10.90 -18.63
C VAL A 184 9.80 12.16 -17.80
N GLY A 185 10.56 12.10 -16.73
CA GLY A 185 10.84 13.28 -15.89
C GLY A 185 11.99 13.10 -14.90
N GLY A 186 12.10 14.03 -14.02
CA GLY A 186 13.12 14.20 -12.98
C GLY A 186 13.10 15.64 -12.47
N PRO A 187 14.10 16.10 -11.73
CA PRO A 187 15.36 15.45 -11.35
C PRO A 187 15.34 14.74 -10.00
N ALA A 188 14.18 14.56 -9.34
CA ALA A 188 14.11 14.09 -7.95
C ALA A 188 14.98 14.99 -7.02
N GLU A 189 14.72 16.29 -7.03
CA GLU A 189 15.50 17.28 -6.26
C GLU A 189 15.35 17.04 -4.75
N ALA A 190 16.46 16.76 -4.06
CA ALA A 190 16.46 16.32 -2.67
C ALA A 190 16.17 17.40 -1.62
N PHE A 191 16.32 18.68 -1.96
CA PHE A 191 16.25 19.78 -0.99
C PHE A 191 17.21 19.65 0.22
N VAL A 192 18.36 19.07 -0.01
CA VAL A 192 19.43 18.96 1.01
C VAL A 192 20.37 20.16 1.02
N LEU A 193 20.32 20.96 -0.02
CA LEU A 193 21.04 22.22 -0.16
C LEU A 193 20.16 23.40 0.30
N PRO A 194 20.75 24.58 0.52
CA PRO A 194 19.97 25.80 0.76
C PRO A 194 18.91 26.02 -0.35
N PRO A 195 17.71 26.52 -0.01
CA PRO A 195 16.62 26.70 -0.99
C PRO A 195 17.01 27.52 -2.23
N SER A 196 17.92 28.48 -2.08
CA SER A 196 18.46 29.26 -3.22
C SER A 196 19.28 28.41 -4.19
N GLU A 197 20.08 27.49 -3.67
CA GLU A 197 20.90 26.59 -4.48
C GLU A 197 20.03 25.53 -5.18
N CYS A 198 19.06 24.94 -4.47
CA CYS A 198 18.08 24.04 -5.06
C CYS A 198 17.33 24.71 -6.20
N ARG A 199 16.86 25.93 -5.99
CA ARG A 199 16.24 26.76 -7.05
C ARG A 199 17.16 26.98 -8.25
N ASP A 200 18.41 27.34 -8.01
CA ASP A 200 19.35 27.67 -9.08
C ASP A 200 19.77 26.40 -9.86
N ASN A 201 19.91 25.24 -9.18
CA ASN A 201 20.12 23.94 -9.82
C ASN A 201 18.92 23.54 -10.70
N ALA A 202 17.71 23.59 -10.15
CA ALA A 202 16.49 23.31 -10.91
C ALA A 202 16.34 24.26 -12.11
N SER A 203 16.68 25.55 -11.95
CA SER A 203 16.62 26.52 -13.03
C SER A 203 17.60 26.19 -14.17
N ARG A 204 18.86 25.85 -13.84
CA ARG A 204 19.87 25.45 -14.85
C ARG A 204 19.51 24.16 -15.56
N PHE A 205 18.94 23.20 -14.84
CA PHE A 205 18.43 21.96 -15.39
C PHE A 205 17.32 22.23 -16.42
N LEU A 206 16.30 23.03 -16.05
CA LEU A 206 15.21 23.37 -16.96
C LEU A 206 15.70 24.19 -18.17
N ASP A 207 16.68 25.12 -18.01
CA ASP A 207 17.28 25.83 -19.11
C ASP A 207 18.01 24.90 -20.10
N TYR A 208 18.64 23.83 -19.58
CA TYR A 208 19.26 22.81 -20.40
C TYR A 208 18.22 22.01 -21.20
N ILE A 209 17.14 21.51 -20.52
CA ILE A 209 16.04 20.80 -21.15
C ILE A 209 15.42 21.61 -22.29
N GLN A 210 15.07 22.87 -22.02
CA GLN A 210 14.46 23.76 -23.02
C GLN A 210 15.35 24.03 -24.18
N ARG A 211 16.67 24.31 -23.95
CA ARG A 211 17.65 24.60 -25.02
C ARG A 211 17.86 23.41 -25.94
N LYS A 212 17.79 22.19 -25.41
CA LYS A 212 18.00 20.93 -26.13
C LYS A 212 16.68 20.32 -26.66
N GLU A 213 15.54 20.93 -26.33
CA GLU A 213 14.21 20.40 -26.67
C GLU A 213 14.02 18.95 -26.22
N LEU A 214 14.48 18.63 -25.00
CA LEU A 214 14.41 17.27 -24.46
C LEU A 214 13.01 16.94 -23.95
N PRO A 215 12.58 15.67 -24.00
CA PRO A 215 11.32 15.26 -23.44
C PRO A 215 11.32 15.44 -21.91
N MET A 216 10.23 16.03 -21.40
CA MET A 216 9.97 16.18 -19.98
C MET A 216 8.46 16.31 -19.76
N ASP A 217 7.85 15.33 -19.14
CA ASP A 217 6.39 15.29 -18.87
C ASP A 217 6.08 15.66 -17.42
N PHE A 218 7.00 15.43 -16.50
CA PHE A 218 6.86 15.80 -15.09
C PHE A 218 8.17 16.31 -14.49
N PHE A 219 8.04 17.21 -13.52
CA PHE A 219 9.13 17.68 -12.67
C PHE A 219 8.97 17.11 -11.27
N SER A 220 10.01 16.49 -10.73
CA SER A 220 9.96 15.81 -9.44
C SER A 220 10.91 16.39 -8.41
N PHE A 221 10.48 16.33 -7.14
CA PHE A 221 11.31 16.69 -6.01
C PHE A 221 10.87 15.96 -4.73
N HIS A 222 11.78 15.92 -3.75
CA HIS A 222 11.58 15.30 -2.44
C HIS A 222 11.32 16.35 -1.35
N THR A 223 10.62 15.94 -0.30
CA THR A 223 10.41 16.81 0.85
C THR A 223 10.25 16.02 2.13
N TYR A 224 11.08 16.32 3.11
CA TYR A 224 11.05 15.75 4.45
C TYR A 224 10.85 16.84 5.49
N GLY A 225 9.98 16.59 6.46
CA GLY A 225 9.64 17.50 7.53
C GLY A 225 8.19 17.97 7.51
N PHE A 226 7.66 18.29 8.69
CA PHE A 226 6.27 18.69 8.89
C PHE A 226 6.12 20.14 9.36
N ARG A 227 7.07 20.60 10.18
CA ARG A 227 6.98 21.92 10.81
C ARG A 227 6.87 23.03 9.78
N GLU A 228 6.06 24.05 10.10
CA GLU A 228 5.85 25.25 9.26
C GLU A 228 5.39 24.91 7.82
N LYS A 229 4.86 23.70 7.63
CA LYS A 229 4.44 23.18 6.31
C LYS A 229 5.54 23.34 5.24
N ILE A 230 6.77 22.98 5.59
CA ILE A 230 7.96 23.11 4.73
C ILE A 230 7.77 22.48 3.34
N TYR A 231 6.95 21.43 3.26
CA TYR A 231 6.59 20.80 1.99
C TYR A 231 5.85 21.74 1.05
N LEU A 232 4.96 22.62 1.56
CA LEU A 232 4.28 23.62 0.73
C LEU A 232 5.21 24.77 0.33
N GLU A 233 6.19 25.12 1.17
CA GLU A 233 7.20 26.13 0.80
C GLU A 233 8.08 25.64 -0.34
N ARG A 234 8.53 24.36 -0.26
CA ARG A 234 9.29 23.73 -1.32
C ARG A 234 8.49 23.62 -2.63
N LEU A 235 7.22 23.23 -2.52
CA LEU A 235 6.31 23.20 -3.67
C LEU A 235 6.20 24.60 -4.31
N ARG A 236 5.97 25.65 -3.53
CA ARG A 236 5.90 27.02 -4.05
C ARG A 236 7.20 27.45 -4.74
N LEU A 237 8.33 27.05 -4.17
CA LEU A 237 9.64 27.33 -4.77
C LEU A 237 9.77 26.66 -6.15
N MET A 238 9.49 25.35 -6.26
CA MET A 238 9.59 24.62 -7.53
C MET A 238 8.57 25.10 -8.55
N ARG A 239 7.34 25.36 -8.13
CA ARG A 239 6.30 25.99 -8.96
C ARG A 239 6.77 27.33 -9.54
N SER A 240 7.47 28.15 -8.73
CA SER A 240 8.02 29.43 -9.19
C SER A 240 9.12 29.30 -10.24
N VAL A 241 9.85 28.19 -10.22
CA VAL A 241 10.90 27.89 -11.23
C VAL A 241 10.27 27.43 -12.54
N LEU A 242 9.30 26.52 -12.48
CA LEU A 242 8.57 26.03 -13.66
C LEU A 242 7.74 27.14 -14.32
N GLY A 243 6.94 27.86 -13.55
CA GLY A 243 5.99 28.87 -14.05
C GLY A 243 6.62 30.12 -14.68
N ARG A 244 7.95 30.24 -14.67
CA ARG A 244 8.68 31.29 -15.41
C ARG A 244 8.92 30.96 -16.88
N ARG A 245 8.57 29.74 -17.31
CA ARG A 245 8.88 29.22 -18.64
C ARG A 245 7.64 28.61 -19.28
N GLU A 246 7.10 29.29 -20.27
CA GLU A 246 5.93 28.84 -21.02
C GLU A 246 6.14 27.44 -21.64
N TYR A 247 7.38 27.10 -21.97
CA TYR A 247 7.76 25.79 -22.49
C TYR A 247 7.33 24.62 -21.60
N PHE A 248 7.25 24.82 -20.27
CA PHE A 248 6.90 23.77 -19.31
C PHE A 248 5.45 23.83 -18.81
N ASN A 249 4.56 24.56 -19.48
CA ASN A 249 3.15 24.64 -19.06
C ASN A 249 2.43 23.28 -19.06
N HIS A 250 2.95 22.29 -19.78
CA HIS A 250 2.42 20.93 -19.85
C HIS A 250 3.03 19.98 -18.80
N VAL A 251 4.06 20.40 -18.08
CA VAL A 251 4.82 19.56 -17.16
C VAL A 251 4.10 19.45 -15.83
N GLY A 252 3.75 18.21 -15.42
CA GLY A 252 3.16 17.92 -14.13
C GLY A 252 4.17 18.07 -12.98
N ILE A 253 3.66 18.32 -11.79
CA ILE A 253 4.49 18.38 -10.57
C ILE A 253 4.29 17.12 -9.74
N HIS A 254 5.39 16.42 -9.46
CA HIS A 254 5.43 15.26 -8.59
C HIS A 254 6.23 15.54 -7.33
N VAL A 255 5.61 15.37 -6.17
CA VAL A 255 6.31 15.25 -4.90
C VAL A 255 6.54 13.77 -4.70
N ASN A 256 7.62 13.26 -5.28
CA ASN A 256 7.76 11.82 -5.47
C ASN A 256 8.54 11.08 -4.38
N GLU A 257 8.88 11.81 -3.31
CA GLU A 257 9.34 11.26 -2.06
C GLU A 257 9.03 12.25 -0.92
N MET A 258 8.12 11.86 -0.02
CA MET A 258 7.69 12.72 1.07
C MET A 258 7.52 11.96 2.37
N ASN A 259 7.97 12.57 3.48
CA ASN A 259 7.61 12.14 4.83
C ASN A 259 7.63 13.34 5.79
N THR A 260 6.88 13.26 6.88
CA THR A 260 6.85 14.30 7.92
C THR A 260 8.08 14.27 8.85
N VAL A 261 8.94 13.27 8.73
CA VAL A 261 10.18 13.15 9.51
C VAL A 261 11.23 14.11 8.97
N PRO A 262 11.81 14.97 9.81
CA PRO A 262 12.94 15.78 9.40
C PRO A 262 14.24 14.97 9.39
N PRO A 263 15.22 15.30 8.52
CA PRO A 263 16.57 14.77 8.64
C PRO A 263 17.19 15.17 10.00
N PRO A 264 18.25 14.53 10.52
CA PRO A 264 19.16 13.65 9.78
C PRO A 264 18.80 12.16 9.84
N TRP A 265 19.36 11.42 8.92
CA TRP A 265 19.45 9.96 8.88
C TRP A 265 20.33 9.37 10.01
N PRO A 266 20.03 8.18 10.62
CA PRO A 266 18.84 7.34 10.35
C PRO A 266 17.60 7.85 11.07
N TYR A 267 16.47 7.76 10.41
CA TYR A 267 15.18 8.18 10.96
C TYR A 267 14.70 7.17 12.01
N ARG A 268 14.82 7.52 13.27
CA ARG A 268 14.30 6.71 14.38
C ARG A 268 13.17 7.45 15.06
N LYS A 269 12.05 6.78 15.26
CA LYS A 269 10.88 7.34 15.92
C LYS A 269 10.55 6.60 17.20
N THR A 270 10.25 7.34 18.25
CA THR A 270 9.62 6.83 19.45
C THR A 270 8.19 6.37 19.14
N ILE A 271 7.57 5.62 20.07
CA ILE A 271 6.16 5.21 19.94
C ILE A 271 5.25 6.43 19.81
N LEU A 272 5.48 7.49 20.57
CA LEU A 272 4.71 8.72 20.53
C LEU A 272 4.83 9.44 19.17
N GLU A 273 6.02 9.49 18.59
CA GLU A 273 6.24 10.05 17.26
C GLU A 273 5.57 9.22 16.18
N GLN A 274 5.52 7.89 16.33
CA GLN A 274 4.78 7.01 15.44
C GLN A 274 3.27 7.27 15.53
N GLN A 275 2.73 7.48 16.72
CA GLN A 275 1.31 7.82 16.93
C GLN A 275 0.96 9.19 16.34
N ALA A 276 1.83 10.17 16.47
CA ALA A 276 1.65 11.50 15.92
C ALA A 276 1.64 11.54 14.38
N LEU A 277 2.16 10.50 13.71
CA LEU A 277 2.14 10.43 12.25
C LEU A 277 0.72 10.41 11.68
N LEU A 278 -0.21 9.75 12.34
CA LEU A 278 -1.57 9.61 11.85
C LEU A 278 -2.24 10.97 11.55
N PRO A 279 -2.38 11.90 12.51
CA PRO A 279 -2.93 13.22 12.23
C PRO A 279 -2.04 14.08 11.32
N GLN A 280 -0.72 13.90 11.34
CA GLN A 280 0.20 14.61 10.45
C GLN A 280 -0.03 14.21 8.98
N ILE A 281 -0.17 12.92 8.70
CA ILE A 281 -0.48 12.44 7.34
C ILE A 281 -1.82 12.96 6.85
N LEU A 282 -2.86 12.93 7.70
CA LEU A 282 -4.17 13.48 7.33
C LEU A 282 -4.10 14.98 7.03
N THR A 283 -3.29 15.73 7.77
CA THR A 283 -3.05 17.16 7.50
C THR A 283 -2.33 17.37 6.17
N VAL A 284 -1.34 16.54 5.85
CA VAL A 284 -0.64 16.59 4.56
C VAL A 284 -1.60 16.24 3.41
N ILE A 285 -2.45 15.23 3.59
CA ILE A 285 -3.48 14.87 2.59
C ILE A 285 -4.41 16.07 2.35
N GLU A 286 -4.94 16.67 3.42
CA GLU A 286 -5.82 17.84 3.33
C GLU A 286 -5.13 18.99 2.57
N ASP A 287 -3.90 19.34 2.93
CA ASP A 287 -3.15 20.44 2.31
C ASP A 287 -2.91 20.18 0.81
N PHE A 288 -2.51 18.98 0.43
CA PHE A 288 -2.24 18.68 -0.99
C PHE A 288 -3.51 18.52 -1.84
N LEU A 289 -4.67 18.25 -1.25
CA LEU A 289 -5.93 18.26 -2.00
C LEU A 289 -6.23 19.62 -2.60
N GLU A 290 -5.81 20.70 -1.94
CA GLU A 290 -6.00 22.07 -2.42
C GLU A 290 -4.97 22.46 -3.51
N GLU A 291 -3.89 21.72 -3.67
CA GLU A 291 -2.81 22.00 -4.64
C GLU A 291 -3.10 21.27 -5.97
N THR A 292 -3.93 21.87 -6.81
CA THR A 292 -4.53 21.23 -8.00
C THR A 292 -3.55 20.92 -9.12
N ASP A 293 -2.41 21.60 -9.19
CA ASP A 293 -1.34 21.39 -10.18
C ASP A 293 -0.33 20.29 -9.78
N VAL A 294 -0.42 19.76 -8.56
CA VAL A 294 0.34 18.59 -8.14
C VAL A 294 -0.37 17.33 -8.60
N GLU A 295 0.26 16.55 -9.45
CA GLU A 295 -0.31 15.31 -9.98
C GLU A 295 -0.18 14.15 -9.01
N LEU A 296 1.02 13.95 -8.43
CA LEU A 296 1.33 12.84 -7.54
C LEU A 296 2.09 13.29 -6.31
N VAL A 297 1.74 12.67 -5.18
CA VAL A 297 2.46 12.77 -3.91
C VAL A 297 2.76 11.35 -3.43
N HIS A 298 4.03 10.95 -3.45
CA HIS A 298 4.47 9.64 -3.00
C HIS A 298 4.92 9.70 -1.54
N TRP A 299 4.24 8.96 -0.69
CA TRP A 299 4.65 8.82 0.71
C TRP A 299 5.82 7.84 0.83
N ALA A 300 6.87 8.27 1.47
CA ALA A 300 8.05 7.47 1.75
C ALA A 300 7.98 6.93 3.20
N GLN A 301 7.63 5.66 3.42
CA GLN A 301 7.39 4.59 2.48
C GLN A 301 6.24 3.71 2.98
N MET A 302 5.71 2.82 2.13
CA MET A 302 4.75 1.80 2.59
C MET A 302 5.45 0.72 3.40
N LEU A 303 6.50 0.13 2.84
CA LEU A 303 7.21 -1.00 3.42
C LEU A 303 8.56 -0.55 3.98
N ASP A 304 8.76 -0.72 5.29
CA ASP A 304 10.04 -0.40 5.92
C ASP A 304 11.16 -1.31 5.38
N SER A 305 12.25 -0.71 4.95
CA SER A 305 13.46 -1.43 4.49
C SER A 305 14.20 -2.16 5.63
N GLY A 306 13.88 -1.85 6.89
CA GLY A 306 14.56 -2.35 8.07
C GLY A 306 15.78 -1.53 8.51
N VAL A 307 16.12 -0.50 7.73
CA VAL A 307 17.23 0.41 8.03
C VAL A 307 16.75 1.63 8.81
N ASP A 308 15.54 2.07 8.55
CA ASP A 308 14.89 3.23 9.16
C ASP A 308 13.46 2.91 9.64
N ALA A 309 12.76 3.91 10.14
CA ALA A 309 11.40 3.81 10.64
C ALA A 309 10.41 4.65 9.82
N LEU A 310 10.64 4.81 8.53
CA LEU A 310 9.78 5.59 7.63
C LEU A 310 8.54 4.83 7.18
N GLY A 311 8.63 3.50 7.09
CA GLY A 311 7.55 2.65 6.58
C GLY A 311 6.24 2.76 7.36
N LEU A 312 5.12 2.73 6.65
CA LEU A 312 3.78 2.57 7.23
C LEU A 312 3.56 1.16 7.78
N THR A 313 4.39 0.21 7.35
CA THR A 313 4.57 -1.09 7.99
C THR A 313 6.00 -1.22 8.50
N ASP A 314 6.20 -2.02 9.54
CA ASP A 314 7.55 -2.37 9.96
C ASP A 314 8.16 -3.48 9.06
N HIS A 315 9.43 -3.81 9.31
CA HIS A 315 10.13 -4.87 8.55
C HIS A 315 9.53 -6.27 8.71
N LEU A 316 8.65 -6.46 9.70
CA LEU A 316 7.87 -7.69 9.89
C LEU A 316 6.51 -7.66 9.19
N GLY A 317 6.15 -6.54 8.54
CA GLY A 317 4.86 -6.35 7.88
C GLY A 317 3.72 -5.94 8.83
N ARG A 318 4.02 -5.53 10.08
CA ARG A 318 3.01 -5.05 11.01
C ARG A 318 2.67 -3.61 10.70
N LEU A 319 1.38 -3.29 10.74
CA LEU A 319 0.89 -1.93 10.48
C LEU A 319 1.34 -0.97 11.58
N ARG A 320 1.77 0.22 11.18
CA ARG A 320 2.04 1.35 12.07
C ARG A 320 0.88 2.35 12.05
N PRO A 321 0.79 3.23 13.06
CA PRO A 321 -0.31 4.20 13.15
C PRO A 321 -0.56 5.01 11.88
N GLY A 322 0.51 5.45 11.21
CA GLY A 322 0.42 6.22 9.97
C GLY A 322 -0.30 5.52 8.81
N TYR A 323 -0.29 4.19 8.79
CA TYR A 323 -1.02 3.40 7.78
C TYR A 323 -2.53 3.71 7.80
N PHE A 324 -3.09 3.89 8.97
CA PHE A 324 -4.53 4.15 9.12
C PHE A 324 -4.97 5.48 8.53
N ALA A 325 -4.08 6.47 8.37
CA ALA A 325 -4.42 7.69 7.66
C ALA A 325 -4.83 7.39 6.22
N PHE A 326 -4.03 6.61 5.51
CA PHE A 326 -4.33 6.22 4.13
C PHE A 326 -5.49 5.22 4.04
N GLU A 327 -5.59 4.28 4.97
CA GLU A 327 -6.71 3.33 4.99
C GLU A 327 -8.05 4.04 5.24
N LEU A 328 -8.13 4.94 6.21
CA LEU A 328 -9.33 5.72 6.47
C LEU A 328 -9.70 6.62 5.28
N TYR A 329 -8.72 7.33 4.74
CA TYR A 329 -8.90 8.15 3.56
C TYR A 329 -9.39 7.34 2.36
N ALA A 330 -8.82 6.17 2.11
CA ALA A 330 -9.22 5.30 1.02
C ALA A 330 -10.65 4.75 1.13
N ARG A 331 -11.20 4.67 2.35
CA ARG A 331 -12.57 4.19 2.59
C ARG A 331 -13.63 5.24 2.27
N MET A 332 -13.26 6.49 2.20
CA MET A 332 -14.18 7.58 1.89
C MET A 332 -14.75 7.43 0.46
N PRO A 333 -16.00 7.82 0.20
CA PRO A 333 -16.50 8.05 -1.16
C PRO A 333 -15.64 9.04 -1.94
N ALA A 334 -15.66 8.99 -3.27
CA ALA A 334 -14.82 9.87 -4.08
C ALA A 334 -15.30 11.33 -4.13
N GLY A 335 -16.61 11.55 -4.01
CA GLY A 335 -17.20 12.90 -4.09
C GLY A 335 -16.99 13.67 -2.79
N ARG A 336 -16.09 14.66 -2.81
CA ARG A 336 -15.86 15.54 -1.67
C ARG A 336 -17.07 16.44 -1.45
N VAL A 337 -17.47 16.62 -0.20
CA VAL A 337 -18.56 17.50 0.22
C VAL A 337 -18.03 18.65 1.08
N GLU A 338 -18.86 19.69 1.28
CA GLU A 338 -18.48 20.84 2.08
C GLU A 338 -18.23 20.44 3.53
N SER A 339 -17.07 20.81 4.05
CA SER A 339 -16.69 20.57 5.44
C SER A 339 -15.83 21.71 5.96
N SER A 340 -16.02 22.07 7.21
CA SER A 340 -15.24 23.11 7.90
C SER A 340 -15.04 22.76 9.36
N CYS A 341 -13.96 23.25 9.96
CA CYS A 341 -13.65 23.03 11.36
C CYS A 341 -12.85 24.20 11.95
N ASP A 342 -12.80 24.25 13.27
CA ASP A 342 -11.94 25.19 13.97
C ASP A 342 -10.46 24.89 13.74
N ASP A 343 -9.58 25.90 13.83
CA ASP A 343 -8.14 25.81 13.51
C ASP A 343 -7.36 24.67 14.22
N ARG A 344 -7.86 24.22 15.37
CA ARG A 344 -7.28 23.12 16.15
C ARG A 344 -7.56 21.75 15.57
N LEU A 345 -8.53 21.66 14.69
CA LEU A 345 -9.00 20.43 14.09
C LEU A 345 -8.68 20.39 12.60
N GLY A 346 -8.67 19.21 12.04
CA GLY A 346 -8.76 18.97 10.62
C GLY A 346 -9.99 18.15 10.33
N CYS A 347 -10.60 18.34 9.17
CA CYS A 347 -11.71 17.52 8.74
C CYS A 347 -11.75 17.35 7.22
N MET A 348 -12.14 16.17 6.79
CA MET A 348 -12.49 15.86 5.41
C MET A 348 -13.79 15.10 5.39
N ALA A 349 -14.67 15.41 4.45
CA ALA A 349 -15.92 14.70 4.28
C ALA A 349 -16.20 14.42 2.80
N SER A 350 -16.90 13.31 2.54
CA SER A 350 -17.26 12.90 1.19
C SER A 350 -18.52 12.06 1.17
N ALA A 351 -19.21 12.05 0.04
CA ALA A 351 -20.44 11.30 -0.16
C ALA A 351 -20.55 10.75 -1.58
N ASP A 352 -21.34 9.70 -1.71
CA ASP A 352 -21.91 9.21 -2.96
C ASP A 352 -23.40 8.87 -2.71
N GLU A 353 -24.07 8.30 -3.70
CA GLU A 353 -25.50 7.98 -3.60
C GLU A 353 -25.85 6.98 -2.49
N GLN A 354 -24.89 6.19 -1.99
CA GLN A 354 -25.12 5.06 -1.09
C GLN A 354 -24.49 5.24 0.29
N ARG A 355 -23.50 6.11 0.41
CA ARG A 355 -22.73 6.28 1.64
C ARG A 355 -22.09 7.65 1.74
N PHE A 356 -21.82 8.07 2.93
CA PHE A 356 -20.96 9.21 3.22
C PHE A 356 -20.00 8.90 4.35
N SER A 357 -18.94 9.67 4.45
CA SER A 357 -18.00 9.57 5.56
C SER A 357 -17.36 10.90 5.88
N ALA A 358 -16.91 11.02 7.13
CA ALA A 358 -16.12 12.14 7.60
C ALA A 358 -14.93 11.63 8.44
N ILE A 359 -13.78 12.26 8.26
CA ILE A 359 -12.61 12.06 9.12
C ILE A 359 -12.35 13.36 9.85
N VAL A 360 -12.18 13.29 11.18
CA VAL A 360 -11.83 14.42 12.03
C VAL A 360 -10.60 14.08 12.84
N TRP A 361 -9.62 14.95 12.89
CA TRP A 361 -8.39 14.75 13.66
C TRP A 361 -7.97 16.02 14.40
N ASN A 362 -7.21 15.83 15.48
CA ASN A 362 -6.66 16.92 16.26
C ASN A 362 -5.33 17.39 15.65
N LYS A 363 -5.25 18.66 15.26
CA LYS A 363 -4.02 19.32 14.75
C LYS A 363 -3.24 20.02 15.87
N SER A 364 -3.81 20.12 17.08
CA SER A 364 -3.21 20.85 18.19
C SER A 364 -2.42 19.90 19.12
N ASP A 365 -1.66 20.47 20.02
CA ASP A 365 -0.94 19.79 21.10
C ASP A 365 -1.73 19.72 22.42
N GLU A 366 -3.04 20.02 22.36
CA GLU A 366 -3.96 19.96 23.49
C GLU A 366 -5.11 18.99 23.24
N VAL A 367 -5.73 18.49 24.30
CA VAL A 367 -6.98 17.74 24.20
C VAL A 367 -8.11 18.68 23.82
N VAL A 368 -8.91 18.31 22.82
CA VAL A 368 -10.04 19.08 22.31
C VAL A 368 -11.34 18.34 22.62
N GLU A 369 -12.31 19.05 23.24
CA GLU A 369 -13.68 18.56 23.37
C GLU A 369 -14.41 18.81 22.04
N LEU A 370 -14.71 17.74 21.32
CA LEU A 370 -15.31 17.80 19.98
C LEU A 370 -16.81 18.03 20.05
N SER A 371 -17.28 18.92 19.19
CA SER A 371 -18.68 19.05 18.78
C SER A 371 -18.76 19.02 17.26
N GLU A 372 -19.44 18.04 16.71
CA GLU A 372 -19.56 17.83 15.27
C GLU A 372 -21.02 17.74 14.86
N SER A 373 -21.37 18.38 13.75
CA SER A 373 -22.69 18.27 13.13
C SER A 373 -22.55 17.91 11.65
N ILE A 374 -23.30 16.91 11.21
CA ILE A 374 -23.45 16.53 9.81
C ILE A 374 -24.88 16.84 9.42
N SER A 375 -25.06 17.66 8.39
CA SER A 375 -26.36 18.05 7.83
C SER A 375 -26.50 17.63 6.37
N GLY A 376 -27.68 17.80 5.80
CA GLY A 376 -27.94 17.44 4.41
C GLY A 376 -27.95 15.93 4.17
N ILE A 377 -28.13 15.11 5.21
CA ILE A 377 -28.18 13.64 5.09
C ILE A 377 -29.45 13.26 4.33
N PRO A 378 -29.33 12.55 3.18
CA PRO A 378 -30.49 12.15 2.41
C PRO A 378 -31.42 11.19 3.14
N ASP A 379 -32.69 11.16 2.72
CA ASP A 379 -33.64 10.16 3.19
C ASP A 379 -33.13 8.73 2.92
N GLY A 380 -33.33 7.85 3.91
CA GLY A 380 -32.90 6.45 3.81
C GLY A 380 -31.74 6.08 4.74
N PHE A 381 -30.96 7.05 5.17
CA PHE A 381 -29.96 6.83 6.21
C PHE A 381 -30.64 6.84 7.59
N SER A 382 -30.45 5.78 8.38
CA SER A 382 -31.04 5.67 9.71
C SER A 382 -30.07 5.95 10.85
N GLN A 383 -28.78 5.73 10.61
CA GLN A 383 -27.72 5.92 11.59
C GLN A 383 -26.38 6.23 10.96
N VAL A 384 -25.49 6.78 11.77
CA VAL A 384 -24.08 7.00 11.46
C VAL A 384 -23.24 6.25 12.48
N ASP A 385 -22.34 5.42 12.00
CA ASP A 385 -21.39 4.70 12.83
C ASP A 385 -20.13 5.54 13.07
N VAL A 386 -19.64 5.53 14.29
CA VAL A 386 -18.46 6.30 14.74
C VAL A 386 -17.38 5.33 15.19
N CYS A 387 -16.20 5.44 14.61
CA CYS A 387 -14.99 4.76 15.02
C CYS A 387 -13.97 5.77 15.56
N ILE A 388 -13.19 5.37 16.54
CA ILE A 388 -12.12 6.20 17.10
C ILE A 388 -10.80 5.42 16.98
N VAL A 389 -9.80 6.07 16.41
CA VAL A 389 -8.41 5.63 16.48
C VAL A 389 -7.76 6.46 17.57
N ASP A 390 -7.56 5.87 18.72
CA ASP A 390 -6.98 6.48 19.91
C ASP A 390 -5.77 5.70 20.42
N SER A 391 -5.17 6.14 21.49
CA SER A 391 -4.05 5.46 22.11
C SER A 391 -4.36 4.03 22.53
N LEU A 392 -5.59 3.73 22.94
CA LEU A 392 -6.02 2.38 23.32
C LEU A 392 -6.08 1.44 22.12
N PHE A 393 -6.59 1.93 20.99
CA PHE A 393 -6.57 1.18 19.73
C PHE A 393 -5.12 0.93 19.27
N LEU A 394 -4.26 1.96 19.30
CA LEU A 394 -2.87 1.85 18.86
C LEU A 394 -2.03 0.95 19.77
N ASP A 395 -2.27 0.97 21.09
CA ASP A 395 -1.68 0.02 22.04
C ASP A 395 -2.18 -1.41 21.79
N GLY A 396 -3.45 -1.56 21.49
CA GLY A 396 -4.05 -2.84 21.10
C GLY A 396 -3.41 -3.40 19.84
N LEU A 397 -3.20 -2.55 18.83
CA LEU A 397 -2.54 -2.90 17.57
C LEU A 397 -1.08 -3.36 17.79
N ALA A 398 -0.36 -2.74 18.72
CA ALA A 398 1.00 -3.15 19.05
C ALA A 398 1.07 -4.56 19.66
N ARG A 399 0.01 -4.99 20.34
CA ARG A 399 -0.13 -6.32 20.96
C ARG A 399 -0.74 -7.35 20.01
N ASP A 400 -1.70 -6.92 19.21
CA ASP A 400 -2.41 -7.73 18.22
C ASP A 400 -2.36 -7.03 16.85
N PRO A 401 -1.40 -7.37 15.99
CA PRO A 401 -1.29 -6.78 14.65
C PRO A 401 -2.49 -7.04 13.74
N GLY A 402 -3.37 -7.94 14.13
CA GLY A 402 -4.63 -8.22 13.44
C GLY A 402 -5.81 -7.38 13.91
N LEU A 403 -5.61 -6.51 14.89
CA LEU A 403 -6.67 -5.67 15.40
C LEU A 403 -7.24 -4.80 14.27
N ARG A 404 -8.56 -4.70 14.22
CA ARG A 404 -9.30 -3.86 13.27
C ARG A 404 -10.02 -2.74 14.02
N LEU A 405 -10.25 -1.64 13.30
CA LEU A 405 -11.08 -0.55 13.82
C LEU A 405 -12.46 -1.07 14.20
N ARG A 406 -12.93 -0.62 15.36
CA ARG A 406 -14.24 -1.03 15.89
C ARG A 406 -15.14 0.18 16.02
N ARG A 407 -16.42 -0.06 15.83
CA ARG A 407 -17.44 0.91 16.16
C ARG A 407 -17.38 1.28 17.62
N TYR A 408 -17.24 2.55 17.89
CA TYR A 408 -17.32 3.11 19.22
C TYR A 408 -18.79 3.33 19.63
N MET A 409 -19.57 3.92 18.71
CA MET A 409 -21.01 4.13 18.90
C MET A 409 -21.71 4.27 17.55
N SER A 410 -23.05 4.20 17.57
CA SER A 410 -23.91 4.59 16.46
C SER A 410 -24.80 5.73 16.87
N LEU A 411 -24.94 6.73 16.00
CA LEU A 411 -25.78 7.90 16.21
C LEU A 411 -26.99 7.84 15.30
N PRO A 412 -28.22 8.04 15.81
CA PRO A 412 -29.41 8.06 14.96
C PRO A 412 -29.44 9.33 14.10
N VAL A 413 -29.86 9.18 12.85
CA VAL A 413 -30.18 10.31 11.98
C VAL A 413 -31.56 10.83 12.32
N SER A 414 -31.68 12.13 12.54
CA SER A 414 -32.96 12.77 12.85
C SER A 414 -33.10 14.08 12.07
N GLY A 415 -34.13 14.17 11.23
CA GLY A 415 -34.39 15.36 10.41
C GLY A 415 -33.29 15.67 9.40
N GLY A 416 -32.58 14.65 8.89
CA GLY A 416 -31.45 14.83 7.99
C GLY A 416 -30.15 15.32 8.66
N GLU A 417 -30.07 15.20 9.98
CA GLU A 417 -28.91 15.64 10.77
C GLU A 417 -28.43 14.57 11.74
N VAL A 418 -27.13 14.62 12.03
CA VAL A 418 -26.48 13.90 13.13
C VAL A 418 -25.62 14.88 13.91
N ARG A 419 -25.60 14.73 15.23
CA ARG A 419 -24.76 15.52 16.13
C ARG A 419 -23.97 14.61 17.06
N LEU A 420 -22.65 14.83 17.07
CA LEU A 420 -21.71 14.21 17.99
C LEU A 420 -21.18 15.29 18.93
N SER A 421 -21.21 15.03 20.24
CA SER A 421 -20.68 15.96 21.24
C SER A 421 -20.12 15.23 22.45
N GLY A 422 -19.22 15.91 23.18
CA GLY A 422 -18.66 15.40 24.42
C GLY A 422 -17.57 14.35 24.25
N ILE A 423 -17.05 14.15 23.04
CA ILE A 423 -15.88 13.30 22.80
C ILE A 423 -14.61 14.13 23.03
N LEU A 424 -13.71 13.60 23.84
CA LEU A 424 -12.40 14.17 24.06
C LEU A 424 -11.42 13.59 23.04
N LEU A 425 -10.90 14.44 22.18
CA LEU A 425 -9.93 14.09 21.15
C LEU A 425 -8.53 14.41 21.65
N GLY A 426 -7.73 13.40 21.90
CA GLY A 426 -6.30 13.53 22.25
C GLY A 426 -5.46 13.99 21.06
N ILE A 427 -4.19 14.25 21.29
CA ILE A 427 -3.24 14.79 20.29
C ILE A 427 -3.02 13.87 19.07
N SER A 428 -3.24 12.58 19.23
CA SER A 428 -3.05 11.58 18.15
C SER A 428 -4.34 10.91 17.73
N ASP A 429 -5.47 11.37 18.28
CA ASP A 429 -6.75 10.73 18.06
C ASP A 429 -7.38 11.17 16.74
N VAL A 430 -8.05 10.23 16.11
CA VAL A 430 -8.79 10.42 14.86
C VAL A 430 -10.17 9.79 15.01
N ILE A 431 -11.20 10.53 14.61
CA ILE A 431 -12.56 10.00 14.48
C ILE A 431 -12.84 9.77 13.00
N TYR A 432 -13.43 8.63 12.72
CA TYR A 432 -14.02 8.31 11.43
C TYR A 432 -15.50 8.04 11.60
N MET A 433 -16.31 8.72 10.81
CA MET A 433 -17.76 8.53 10.78
C MET A 433 -18.20 8.03 9.43
N GLU A 434 -19.16 7.12 9.43
CA GLU A 434 -19.69 6.51 8.21
C GLU A 434 -21.20 6.33 8.31
N GLY A 435 -21.91 6.83 7.30
CA GLY A 435 -23.31 6.52 7.06
C GLY A 435 -23.45 5.67 5.80
N ASN A 436 -24.20 4.59 5.90
CA ASN A 436 -24.50 3.71 4.78
C ASN A 436 -26.01 3.61 4.59
N MET A 437 -26.47 3.79 3.35
CA MET A 437 -27.84 3.43 3.02
C MET A 437 -28.01 1.92 3.14
N PRO A 438 -29.11 1.43 3.76
CA PRO A 438 -29.47 0.04 3.59
C PRO A 438 -29.65 -0.21 2.08
N GLY A 439 -28.80 -1.09 1.53
CA GLY A 439 -28.81 -1.38 0.10
C GLY A 439 -30.21 -1.81 -0.36
N PRO A 440 -30.64 -1.49 -1.60
CA PRO A 440 -31.97 -1.80 -2.10
C PRO A 440 -32.21 -3.30 -1.94
N GLY A 441 -33.02 -3.66 -0.93
CA GLY A 441 -33.65 -4.96 -0.82
C GLY A 441 -32.77 -6.18 -1.00
N LYS A 442 -31.49 -6.19 -0.60
CA LYS A 442 -30.85 -7.43 -0.18
C LYS A 442 -31.40 -7.78 1.19
N MET A 443 -32.71 -7.90 1.23
CA MET A 443 -33.38 -8.72 2.23
C MET A 443 -32.61 -10.02 2.34
N THR A 444 -32.05 -10.25 3.50
CA THR A 444 -32.00 -11.55 4.19
C THR A 444 -32.19 -12.74 3.27
N VAL A 445 -31.30 -12.91 2.38
CA VAL A 445 -31.05 -14.24 1.88
C VAL A 445 -30.02 -14.81 2.81
N ASN A 446 -30.44 -15.72 3.67
CA ASN A 446 -29.66 -16.44 4.68
C ASN A 446 -28.55 -15.58 5.30
N PRO A 447 -28.47 -15.39 6.59
CA PRO A 447 -27.32 -14.75 7.20
C PRO A 447 -26.11 -15.59 6.79
N GLY A 448 -25.48 -15.22 5.69
CA GLY A 448 -24.29 -15.88 5.21
C GLY A 448 -23.24 -15.84 6.32
N LEU A 449 -22.25 -16.68 6.17
CA LEU A 449 -21.11 -16.72 7.05
C LEU A 449 -20.54 -15.30 7.20
N ARG A 450 -20.47 -14.81 8.42
CA ARG A 450 -19.91 -13.50 8.74
C ARG A 450 -18.52 -13.71 9.31
N ILE A 451 -17.55 -12.99 8.76
CA ILE A 451 -16.21 -12.98 9.29
C ILE A 451 -16.11 -11.79 10.25
N GLY A 452 -16.05 -12.09 11.55
CA GLY A 452 -15.93 -11.09 12.60
C GLY A 452 -14.48 -10.74 12.89
N GLN A 453 -13.85 -11.36 13.82
CA GLN A 453 -12.51 -11.03 14.27
C GLN A 453 -11.45 -11.79 13.46
N ILE A 454 -10.35 -11.11 13.11
CA ILE A 454 -9.18 -11.73 12.51
C ILE A 454 -8.10 -11.85 13.56
N LEU A 455 -7.59 -13.07 13.72
CA LEU A 455 -6.52 -13.38 14.67
C LEU A 455 -5.31 -13.85 13.87
N HIS A 456 -4.17 -13.24 14.12
CA HIS A 456 -2.91 -13.58 13.50
C HIS A 456 -2.01 -14.27 14.53
N TYR A 457 -1.27 -15.27 14.07
CA TYR A 457 -0.27 -15.94 14.86
C TYR A 457 1.06 -15.95 14.14
N TYR A 458 2.05 -15.32 14.75
CA TYR A 458 3.43 -15.28 14.28
C TYR A 458 4.31 -16.00 15.31
N PRO A 459 4.77 -17.21 15.03
CA PRO A 459 5.51 -18.04 16.00
C PRO A 459 6.89 -17.47 16.34
N ASP A 460 7.41 -16.61 15.49
CA ASP A 460 8.73 -15.99 15.70
C ASP A 460 8.75 -14.57 15.14
N ARG A 461 8.75 -13.58 16.05
CA ARG A 461 8.79 -12.15 15.69
C ARG A 461 10.07 -11.71 14.97
N TRP A 462 11.09 -12.55 14.95
CA TRP A 462 12.36 -12.28 14.29
C TRP A 462 12.42 -12.79 12.84
N LYS A 463 11.46 -13.60 12.45
CA LYS A 463 11.38 -14.21 11.12
C LYS A 463 10.16 -13.71 10.37
N ARG A 464 10.27 -13.59 9.06
CA ARG A 464 9.27 -12.99 8.17
C ARG A 464 8.11 -13.96 7.87
N CYS A 465 7.33 -14.29 8.89
CA CYS A 465 6.06 -14.97 8.72
C CYS A 465 4.94 -13.94 8.60
N TYR A 466 3.97 -14.20 7.76
CA TYR A 466 2.79 -13.35 7.65
C TYR A 466 1.53 -14.18 7.45
N ALA A 467 0.44 -13.66 7.99
CA ALA A 467 -0.90 -14.14 7.73
C ALA A 467 -1.82 -12.91 7.73
N ASP A 468 -2.64 -12.74 6.72
CA ASP A 468 -3.57 -11.62 6.63
C ASP A 468 -4.85 -12.01 5.89
N TYR A 469 -5.91 -11.25 6.11
CA TYR A 469 -7.17 -11.39 5.42
C TYR A 469 -7.62 -10.04 4.88
N ASP A 470 -7.82 -9.97 3.57
CA ASP A 470 -8.39 -8.82 2.90
C ASP A 470 -9.90 -9.02 2.73
N ALA A 471 -10.69 -8.30 3.51
CA ALA A 471 -12.14 -8.41 3.50
C ALA A 471 -12.78 -7.99 2.17
N ASP A 472 -12.16 -7.06 1.43
CA ASP A 472 -12.70 -6.54 0.18
C ASP A 472 -12.60 -7.56 -0.97
N SER A 473 -11.48 -8.27 -1.04
CA SER A 473 -11.28 -9.34 -2.02
C SER A 473 -11.71 -10.71 -1.53
N GLY A 474 -11.96 -10.87 -0.21
CA GLY A 474 -12.17 -12.17 0.42
C GLY A 474 -10.92 -13.05 0.39
N CYS A 475 -9.73 -12.44 0.31
CA CYS A 475 -8.49 -13.20 0.20
C CYS A 475 -7.79 -13.35 1.56
N VAL A 476 -7.38 -14.58 1.85
CA VAL A 476 -6.47 -14.94 2.93
C VAL A 476 -5.07 -15.08 2.33
N PHE A 477 -4.10 -14.36 2.89
CA PHE A 477 -2.70 -14.44 2.51
C PHE A 477 -1.92 -15.16 3.60
N LEU A 478 -1.19 -16.19 3.23
CA LEU A 478 -0.31 -16.94 4.13
C LEU A 478 1.08 -17.00 3.53
N GLY A 479 2.09 -16.80 4.35
CA GLY A 479 3.46 -16.95 3.89
C GLY A 479 4.47 -17.02 5.01
N ALA A 480 5.59 -17.63 4.67
CA ALA A 480 6.75 -17.73 5.51
C ALA A 480 7.99 -17.44 4.68
N ASN A 481 8.84 -16.55 5.19
CA ASN A 481 10.14 -16.28 4.60
C ASN A 481 11.17 -16.36 5.73
N GLY A 482 12.03 -17.36 5.69
CA GLY A 482 13.01 -17.60 6.74
C GLY A 482 12.42 -18.06 8.08
N CYS A 483 11.22 -18.64 8.09
CA CYS A 483 10.55 -19.10 9.33
C CYS A 483 10.98 -20.49 9.79
N GLY A 484 11.75 -21.24 8.98
CA GLY A 484 12.33 -22.52 9.37
C GLY A 484 11.30 -23.55 9.83
N GLY A 485 10.27 -23.81 9.01
CA GLY A 485 9.28 -24.87 9.28
C GLY A 485 8.26 -24.57 10.38
N LYS A 486 8.03 -23.30 10.72
CA LYS A 486 7.07 -22.92 11.76
C LYS A 486 5.68 -22.66 11.22
N LEU A 487 4.70 -22.88 12.07
CA LEU A 487 3.27 -22.66 11.77
C LEU A 487 2.97 -21.16 11.63
N THR A 488 2.32 -20.79 10.53
CA THR A 488 1.69 -19.49 10.34
C THR A 488 0.18 -19.66 10.25
N THR A 489 -0.56 -18.84 10.96
CA THR A 489 -2.02 -18.99 11.06
C THR A 489 -2.73 -17.66 10.93
N VAL A 490 -3.81 -17.63 10.14
CA VAL A 490 -4.85 -16.61 10.22
C VAL A 490 -6.17 -17.29 10.62
N SER A 491 -6.84 -16.72 11.58
CA SER A 491 -8.12 -17.23 12.07
C SER A 491 -9.20 -16.18 11.93
N LEU A 492 -10.34 -16.58 11.39
CA LEU A 492 -11.48 -15.72 11.11
C LEU A 492 -12.63 -16.12 12.02
N LYS A 493 -13.06 -15.23 12.88
CA LYS A 493 -14.28 -15.47 13.68
C LYS A 493 -15.47 -15.45 12.73
N ILE A 494 -16.24 -16.53 12.78
CA ILE A 494 -17.41 -16.73 11.92
C ILE A 494 -18.66 -16.55 12.74
N GLN A 495 -19.65 -15.87 12.16
CA GLN A 495 -20.98 -15.70 12.73
C GLN A 495 -22.03 -15.89 11.63
N GLY A 496 -23.06 -16.67 11.91
CA GLY A 496 -24.19 -16.90 11.00
C GLY A 496 -24.53 -18.39 10.89
N ALA A 497 -25.77 -18.68 10.59
CA ALA A 497 -26.22 -20.03 10.37
C ALA A 497 -25.82 -20.53 8.99
N GLY A 498 -25.00 -21.52 8.98
CA GLY A 498 -24.72 -22.43 7.88
C GLY A 498 -24.29 -21.88 6.54
N GLY A 499 -23.54 -22.63 5.83
CA GLY A 499 -23.20 -22.31 4.47
C GLY A 499 -22.08 -23.18 3.92
N ARG A 500 -22.04 -23.22 2.61
CA ARG A 500 -20.92 -23.80 1.88
C ARG A 500 -19.92 -22.71 1.59
N LEU A 501 -18.70 -22.89 2.09
CA LEU A 501 -17.59 -22.00 1.82
C LEU A 501 -16.77 -22.56 0.65
N LYS A 502 -16.70 -21.83 -0.45
CA LYS A 502 -15.84 -22.15 -1.58
C LYS A 502 -14.46 -21.52 -1.35
N ILE A 503 -13.45 -22.35 -1.31
CA ILE A 503 -12.06 -21.95 -1.16
C ILE A 503 -11.37 -22.09 -2.51
N VAL A 504 -10.80 -21.02 -3.02
CA VAL A 504 -9.94 -21.03 -4.19
C VAL A 504 -8.53 -20.77 -3.74
N ARG A 505 -7.67 -21.74 -3.98
CA ARG A 505 -6.28 -21.70 -3.57
C ARG A 505 -5.39 -21.31 -4.74
N ASN A 506 -4.45 -20.44 -4.49
CA ASN A 506 -3.45 -20.03 -5.47
C ASN A 506 -2.06 -20.06 -4.81
N ARG A 507 -1.30 -21.09 -5.08
CA ARG A 507 0.07 -21.21 -4.59
C ARG A 507 1.00 -20.33 -5.43
N ILE A 508 1.66 -19.40 -4.79
CA ILE A 508 2.59 -18.49 -5.45
C ILE A 508 4.02 -19.06 -5.46
N SER A 509 4.47 -19.70 -4.38
CA SER A 509 5.80 -20.29 -4.31
C SER A 509 5.95 -21.29 -3.15
N GLY A 510 6.97 -22.13 -3.21
CA GLY A 510 7.42 -22.99 -2.12
C GLY A 510 6.58 -24.23 -1.85
N LYS A 511 6.93 -24.93 -0.78
CA LYS A 511 6.23 -26.12 -0.29
C LYS A 511 5.81 -25.89 1.14
N ALA A 512 4.54 -26.03 1.45
CA ALA A 512 4.05 -26.13 2.80
C ALA A 512 2.73 -26.88 2.84
N ASP A 513 2.50 -27.54 3.94
CA ASP A 513 1.21 -28.15 4.21
C ASP A 513 0.23 -27.07 4.68
N LEU A 514 -0.85 -26.92 3.92
CA LEU A 514 -1.97 -26.08 4.31
C LEU A 514 -3.04 -26.96 4.95
N ALA A 515 -3.47 -26.57 6.12
CA ALA A 515 -4.64 -27.16 6.76
C ALA A 515 -5.68 -26.09 7.02
N VAL A 516 -6.95 -26.50 6.99
CA VAL A 516 -8.05 -25.66 7.44
C VAL A 516 -8.70 -26.35 8.64
N ARG A 517 -8.94 -25.54 9.67
CA ARG A 517 -9.59 -25.99 10.89
C ARG A 517 -10.79 -25.11 11.17
N MET A 518 -11.90 -25.74 11.51
CA MET A 518 -13.09 -25.06 12.03
C MET A 518 -13.30 -25.45 13.48
N ASP A 519 -13.30 -24.46 14.37
CA ASP A 519 -13.71 -24.62 15.76
C ASP A 519 -15.16 -24.13 15.87
N TYR A 520 -16.07 -25.07 16.13
CA TYR A 520 -17.48 -24.78 16.29
C TYR A 520 -17.79 -24.43 17.75
N TYR A 521 -18.41 -23.29 17.99
CA TYR A 521 -18.79 -22.84 19.30
C TYR A 521 -20.25 -23.19 19.55
N THR A 522 -20.51 -23.86 20.65
CA THR A 522 -21.87 -24.10 21.19
C THR A 522 -21.94 -23.49 22.58
N SER A 523 -23.13 -23.38 23.14
CA SER A 523 -23.32 -22.90 24.53
C SER A 523 -22.64 -23.78 25.59
N GLU A 524 -22.32 -25.02 25.26
CA GLU A 524 -21.78 -25.99 26.21
C GLU A 524 -20.30 -26.32 25.99
N TYR A 525 -19.82 -26.31 24.75
CA TYR A 525 -18.41 -26.64 24.44
C TYR A 525 -17.96 -26.17 23.05
N VAL A 526 -16.66 -26.26 22.82
CA VAL A 526 -16.03 -26.06 21.52
C VAL A 526 -15.69 -27.41 20.90
N SER A 527 -16.20 -27.67 19.71
CA SER A 527 -15.82 -28.81 18.88
C SER A 527 -14.91 -28.35 17.74
N ALA A 528 -13.87 -29.12 17.46
CA ALA A 528 -12.95 -28.79 16.38
C ALA A 528 -12.96 -29.87 15.28
N VAL A 529 -13.08 -29.43 14.03
CA VAL A 529 -12.91 -30.27 12.85
C VAL A 529 -11.73 -29.77 12.03
N ARG A 530 -10.78 -30.65 11.78
CA ARG A 530 -9.65 -30.36 10.89
C ARG A 530 -9.96 -30.95 9.52
N PHE A 531 -9.99 -30.12 8.51
CA PHE A 531 -10.04 -30.55 7.13
C PHE A 531 -8.58 -30.83 6.72
N GLY A 532 -8.25 -32.11 6.54
CA GLY A 532 -6.90 -32.53 6.14
C GLY A 532 -6.52 -31.92 4.81
N GLY A 533 -5.20 -31.91 4.50
CA GLY A 533 -4.57 -31.24 3.38
C GLY A 533 -5.52 -30.88 2.25
N ILE A 534 -6.02 -29.68 2.29
CA ILE A 534 -6.86 -29.18 1.22
C ILE A 534 -5.98 -29.21 -0.01
N MET A 535 -6.32 -30.13 -0.91
CA MET A 535 -5.91 -30.12 -2.29
C MET A 535 -4.88 -31.15 -2.75
N GLU A 536 -5.36 -32.32 -2.94
CA GLU A 536 -5.12 -33.01 -4.20
C GLU A 536 -6.46 -33.09 -4.95
N ALA A 537 -6.52 -32.49 -6.11
CA ALA A 537 -7.68 -32.58 -6.98
C ALA A 537 -7.88 -34.06 -7.37
N LYS A 538 -8.78 -34.74 -6.69
CA LYS A 538 -9.42 -35.95 -7.21
C LYS A 538 -10.92 -35.79 -7.09
N SER A 539 -11.52 -35.61 -8.24
CA SER A 539 -12.93 -35.89 -8.43
C SER A 539 -13.21 -37.32 -8.03
N SER A 540 -13.89 -37.54 -6.92
CA SER A 540 -14.90 -38.59 -6.79
C SER A 540 -15.42 -38.60 -5.36
N MET A 541 -16.73 -38.60 -5.28
CA MET A 541 -17.49 -38.98 -4.10
C MET A 541 -17.02 -40.33 -3.59
N GLU A 542 -16.57 -40.32 -2.36
CA GLU A 542 -16.72 -41.38 -1.35
C GLU A 542 -15.80 -41.02 -0.19
N ALA A 543 -16.35 -40.46 0.86
CA ALA A 543 -15.65 -40.29 2.13
C ALA A 543 -16.29 -41.22 3.15
N GLU A 544 -15.73 -42.39 3.26
CA GLU A 544 -15.87 -43.18 4.47
C GLU A 544 -14.70 -42.93 5.42
N SER A 545 -15.06 -42.84 6.68
CA SER A 545 -14.21 -42.69 7.84
C SER A 545 -12.99 -43.62 7.86
N SER A 546 -11.81 -43.04 8.05
CA SER A 546 -10.73 -43.74 8.77
C SER A 546 -9.81 -42.69 9.40
N MET A 547 -9.85 -42.65 10.73
CA MET A 547 -8.73 -42.19 11.54
C MET A 547 -7.61 -43.21 11.31
N GLU A 548 -6.40 -42.67 11.23
CA GLU A 548 -5.10 -43.30 11.37
C GLU A 548 -4.22 -43.28 10.13
N GLU A 549 -3.01 -42.85 10.44
CA GLU A 549 -1.71 -42.97 9.81
C GLU A 549 -1.13 -41.76 9.11
N GLU A 550 0.00 -41.29 9.68
CA GLU A 550 0.93 -40.35 9.07
C GLU A 550 1.48 -40.95 7.75
N PRO A 551 1.47 -40.22 6.65
CA PRO A 551 2.15 -40.67 5.44
C PRO A 551 3.66 -40.38 5.52
N SER A 552 4.40 -41.42 5.29
CA SER A 552 5.85 -41.45 5.12
C SER A 552 6.33 -40.56 3.97
N ARG A 553 7.48 -39.92 4.20
CA ARG A 553 8.23 -39.16 3.21
C ARG A 553 8.62 -40.08 2.03
N GLU A 554 8.13 -39.76 0.83
CA GLU A 554 8.76 -40.20 -0.40
C GLU A 554 8.77 -39.12 -1.48
N GLU A 555 9.91 -38.98 -2.04
CA GLU A 555 10.48 -38.19 -3.12
C GLU A 555 9.53 -37.59 -4.15
N PHE A 556 9.57 -36.22 -4.25
CA PHE A 556 9.14 -35.54 -5.45
C PHE A 556 10.34 -35.09 -6.29
N GLY A 557 10.33 -35.54 -7.54
CA GLY A 557 11.35 -35.30 -8.53
C GLY A 557 11.49 -33.81 -8.88
N ARG A 558 12.73 -33.38 -9.05
CA ARG A 558 13.13 -32.08 -9.55
C ARG A 558 12.65 -31.88 -11.00
N GLY A 559 11.64 -31.03 -11.16
CA GLY A 559 11.28 -30.42 -12.44
C GLY A 559 11.20 -28.93 -12.25
N THR A 560 12.10 -28.20 -12.87
CA THR A 560 12.08 -26.73 -12.90
C THR A 560 10.92 -26.27 -13.78
N LYS A 561 9.79 -25.91 -13.16
CA LYS A 561 8.70 -25.17 -13.82
C LYS A 561 8.95 -23.67 -13.69
N ARG A 562 8.60 -22.92 -14.73
CA ARG A 562 8.77 -21.45 -14.77
C ARG A 562 7.78 -20.74 -13.85
N PRO A 563 8.11 -19.55 -13.31
CA PRO A 563 7.20 -18.79 -12.43
C PRO A 563 5.81 -18.52 -13.00
N ALA A 564 5.69 -18.36 -14.33
CA ALA A 564 4.40 -18.21 -15.01
C ALA A 564 3.48 -19.43 -14.87
N ASP A 565 4.03 -20.62 -14.65
CA ASP A 565 3.27 -21.85 -14.50
C ASP A 565 2.61 -21.97 -13.11
N TYR A 566 3.06 -21.15 -12.13
CA TYR A 566 2.51 -21.13 -10.78
C TYR A 566 1.25 -20.23 -10.64
N LEU A 567 1.00 -19.36 -11.61
CA LEU A 567 -0.21 -18.54 -11.66
C LEU A 567 -1.43 -19.26 -12.24
N ALA A 568 -1.25 -20.47 -12.78
CA ALA A 568 -2.25 -21.21 -13.55
C ALA A 568 -2.96 -22.32 -12.77
N GLU A 569 -2.48 -22.72 -11.60
CA GLU A 569 -3.15 -23.78 -10.82
C GLU A 569 -4.10 -23.15 -9.78
N GLU A 570 -5.30 -22.83 -10.20
CA GLU A 570 -6.43 -22.59 -9.28
C GLU A 570 -7.03 -23.95 -8.91
N ALA A 571 -6.91 -24.32 -7.65
CA ALA A 571 -7.66 -25.45 -7.15
C ALA A 571 -8.81 -24.94 -6.28
N GLU A 572 -9.99 -25.50 -6.49
CA GLU A 572 -11.22 -25.10 -5.78
C GLU A 572 -11.66 -26.21 -4.83
N ASP A 573 -12.04 -25.84 -3.62
CA ASP A 573 -12.61 -26.76 -2.64
C ASP A 573 -13.89 -26.16 -2.01
N ILE A 574 -14.80 -27.01 -1.63
CA ILE A 574 -16.05 -26.60 -0.99
C ILE A 574 -16.10 -27.17 0.42
N LEU A 575 -16.02 -26.31 1.41
CA LEU A 575 -16.28 -26.67 2.81
C LEU A 575 -17.76 -26.48 3.13
N ASP A 576 -18.42 -27.57 3.44
CA ASP A 576 -19.78 -27.55 3.97
C ASP A 576 -19.71 -27.51 5.51
N LEU A 577 -19.74 -26.30 6.05
CA LEU A 577 -19.57 -26.11 7.49
C LEU A 577 -20.73 -26.66 8.31
N GLU A 578 -21.94 -26.73 7.74
CA GLU A 578 -23.10 -27.31 8.41
C GLU A 578 -22.97 -28.83 8.57
N ARG A 579 -22.40 -29.49 7.57
CA ARG A 579 -22.27 -30.95 7.57
C ARG A 579 -21.46 -31.47 8.75
N TYR A 580 -20.54 -30.71 9.26
CA TYR A 580 -19.64 -31.08 10.36
C TYR A 580 -19.97 -30.39 11.67
N ALA A 581 -20.98 -29.56 11.68
CA ALA A 581 -21.37 -28.82 12.88
C ALA A 581 -21.93 -29.77 13.95
N PRO A 582 -21.56 -29.60 15.24
CA PRO A 582 -22.15 -30.35 16.33
C PRO A 582 -23.60 -29.94 16.55
N ALA A 583 -24.37 -30.81 17.20
CA ALA A 583 -25.73 -30.47 17.62
C ALA A 583 -25.73 -29.25 18.54
N GLY A 584 -26.64 -28.30 18.28
CA GLY A 584 -26.71 -27.04 19.05
C GLY A 584 -25.76 -25.95 18.60
N TRP A 585 -25.12 -26.11 17.46
CA TRP A 585 -24.32 -25.01 16.87
C TRP A 585 -25.24 -23.89 16.37
N GLU A 586 -24.99 -22.68 16.84
CA GLU A 586 -25.78 -21.48 16.53
C GLU A 586 -25.09 -20.59 15.43
N GLY A 587 -24.13 -21.15 14.70
CA GLY A 587 -23.44 -20.43 13.64
C GLY A 587 -22.25 -19.60 14.10
N GLU A 588 -21.77 -19.82 15.33
CA GLU A 588 -20.54 -19.16 15.81
C GLU A 588 -19.35 -20.13 15.81
N GLY A 589 -18.19 -19.62 15.40
CA GLY A 589 -16.98 -20.42 15.41
C GLY A 589 -15.73 -19.67 14.94
N LEU A 590 -14.63 -20.41 14.83
CA LEU A 590 -13.35 -19.91 14.38
C LEU A 590 -12.86 -20.76 13.20
N LEU A 591 -12.78 -20.15 12.02
CA LEU A 591 -12.20 -20.76 10.84
C LEU A 591 -10.72 -20.36 10.74
N SER A 592 -9.83 -21.34 10.83
CA SER A 592 -8.39 -21.12 10.85
C SER A 592 -7.75 -21.71 9.61
N PHE A 593 -6.89 -20.94 8.96
CA PHE A 593 -6.01 -21.36 7.89
C PHE A 593 -4.59 -21.47 8.44
N LEU A 594 -3.98 -22.63 8.31
CA LEU A 594 -2.71 -22.96 8.92
C LEU A 594 -1.73 -23.40 7.84
N ALA A 595 -0.58 -22.75 7.76
CA ALA A 595 0.53 -23.18 6.93
C ALA A 595 1.66 -23.70 7.84
N ALA A 596 2.09 -24.93 7.62
CA ALA A 596 3.14 -25.59 8.38
C ALA A 596 4.29 -25.99 7.45
N ASP A 597 5.47 -26.16 8.02
CA ASP A 597 6.68 -26.60 7.31
C ASP A 597 7.00 -25.79 6.03
N ALA A 598 6.65 -24.51 6.08
CA ALA A 598 6.92 -23.59 5.00
C ALA A 598 8.43 -23.51 4.75
N SER A 599 8.83 -23.76 3.51
CA SER A 599 10.18 -23.40 3.06
C SER A 599 10.36 -21.89 3.14
N ASP A 600 11.60 -21.41 3.09
CA ASP A 600 11.93 -19.99 3.23
C ASP A 600 11.19 -19.08 2.23
N ASP A 601 10.63 -19.61 1.16
CA ASP A 601 9.91 -18.90 0.10
C ASP A 601 8.44 -19.32 -0.06
N TYR A 602 7.82 -19.87 0.97
CA TYR A 602 6.43 -20.29 0.86
C TYR A 602 5.47 -19.09 0.83
N ARG A 603 4.55 -19.11 -0.12
CA ARG A 603 3.47 -18.13 -0.25
C ARG A 603 2.22 -18.74 -0.83
N GLU A 604 1.11 -18.42 -0.25
CA GLU A 604 -0.19 -18.85 -0.71
C GLU A 604 -1.25 -17.77 -0.55
N VAL A 605 -2.13 -17.68 -1.53
CA VAL A 605 -3.32 -16.83 -1.50
C VAL A 605 -4.55 -17.73 -1.61
N ILE A 606 -5.44 -17.58 -0.65
CA ILE A 606 -6.71 -18.30 -0.60
C ILE A 606 -7.83 -17.30 -0.79
N ARG A 607 -8.64 -17.47 -1.80
CA ARG A 607 -9.83 -16.64 -2.00
C ARG A 607 -11.06 -17.36 -1.47
N LEU A 608 -11.73 -16.74 -0.53
CA LEU A 608 -12.99 -17.23 -0.01
C LEU A 608 -14.11 -16.77 -0.95
N LYS A 609 -14.69 -17.69 -1.70
CA LYS A 609 -15.89 -17.46 -2.50
C LYS A 609 -17.06 -18.11 -1.77
N ALA A 610 -17.69 -17.36 -0.92
CA ALA A 610 -18.90 -17.82 -0.26
C ALA A 610 -20.03 -16.86 -0.58
N PRO A 611 -21.24 -17.20 -0.21
CA PRO A 611 -22.18 -16.21 0.23
C PRO A 611 -21.75 -15.71 1.63
N VAL A 612 -20.51 -15.24 1.76
CA VAL A 612 -20.09 -14.43 2.89
C VAL A 612 -20.80 -13.12 2.67
N SER A 613 -21.91 -12.92 3.33
CA SER A 613 -22.57 -11.63 3.28
C SER A 613 -21.58 -10.64 3.86
N ARG A 614 -21.28 -9.60 3.11
CA ARG A 614 -20.67 -8.38 3.61
C ARG A 614 -21.61 -7.71 4.61
N ALA A 615 -21.90 -8.37 5.71
CA ALA A 615 -22.67 -7.74 6.77
C ALA A 615 -21.80 -6.79 7.60
N PHE A 616 -20.55 -6.65 7.20
CA PHE A 616 -19.60 -5.72 7.77
C PHE A 616 -19.00 -4.89 6.64
N GLY A 617 -19.83 -4.15 5.96
CA GLY A 617 -19.42 -3.10 5.03
C GLY A 617 -18.88 -1.86 5.73
N SER A 618 -18.68 -1.94 7.03
CA SER A 618 -18.10 -0.87 7.81
C SER A 618 -16.74 -1.28 8.32
N LEU A 619 -15.94 -0.33 8.67
CA LEU A 619 -14.70 -0.40 9.43
C LEU A 619 -14.75 -1.27 10.69
N LEU A 620 -15.83 -1.94 10.95
CA LEU A 620 -16.31 -2.33 12.26
C LEU A 620 -15.99 -3.77 12.63
N ASP A 621 -15.29 -4.50 11.73
CA ASP A 621 -14.90 -5.89 12.04
C ASP A 621 -13.51 -6.23 11.60
#